data_84ebbc6987d49b2fd5c7faccfcafa00e
#
_entry.id   84ebbc6987d49b2fd5c7faccfcafa00e
#
_cell.length_a   1.000
_cell.length_b   1.000
_cell.length_c   1.000
_cell.angle_alpha   90.00
_cell.angle_beta   90.00
_cell.angle_gamma   90.00
#
_symmetry.space_group_name_H-M   'P 1'
#
loop_
_entity.id
_entity.type
_entity.pdbx_description
1 polymer ?
#
loop_
_entity_poly.entity_id
_entity_poly.type
_entity_poly.pdbx_seq_one_letter_code
_entity_poly.pdbx_strand_id
1 'polypeptide(L)'
;DYVINLAGESIGKGRWIETRKQQLLESRVKTTEALYQYLRKRKIFPKCIISGSAVGYYGIDIEEQWTKVCDENAAPQAIFMSELCQRWEQVTRQFPEQNTIITRLGVVLAEGGGILPQMLRPIQFNLVNKIGSGRQPFVWIHIQDVIRSMLLLMKQAEKKHVLLEPTPIDPHIFNLVAPEKSTQAQFAQIAARQLAKKPWLNVPAIVFKI
;
A
#
# COMPACT_ATOMS: atom_id res chain seq x y z
N ASP A 1 -23.81 7.05 -3.83
CA ASP A 1 -22.79 7.12 -2.74
C ASP A 1 -21.59 6.25 -3.10
N TYR A 2 -20.45 6.54 -2.47
CA TYR A 2 -19.20 5.81 -2.58
C TYR A 2 -18.70 5.40 -1.21
N VAL A 3 -17.92 4.35 -1.14
CA VAL A 3 -17.22 3.92 0.08
C VAL A 3 -15.73 3.85 -0.20
N ILE A 4 -14.91 4.38 0.70
CA ILE A 4 -13.46 4.22 0.68
C ILE A 4 -13.05 3.53 1.98
N ASN A 5 -12.53 2.30 1.86
CA ASN A 5 -12.05 1.51 2.98
C ASN A 5 -10.52 1.46 2.97
N LEU A 6 -9.89 2.27 3.79
CA LEU A 6 -8.44 2.29 4.03
C LEU A 6 -8.10 1.88 5.46
N ALA A 7 -9.03 1.25 6.16
CA ALA A 7 -8.88 0.87 7.56
C ALA A 7 -7.78 -0.18 7.76
N GLY A 8 -6.98 0.01 8.79
CA GLY A 8 -5.92 -0.92 9.17
C GLY A 8 -4.94 -0.32 10.16
N GLU A 9 -4.41 -1.14 11.03
CA GLU A 9 -3.35 -0.79 11.97
C GLU A 9 -2.07 -0.37 11.26
N SER A 10 -1.34 0.59 11.85
CA SER A 10 -0.07 1.07 11.30
C SER A 10 0.98 -0.04 11.26
N ILE A 11 1.52 -0.31 10.07
CA ILE A 11 2.58 -1.30 9.83
C ILE A 11 3.91 -0.88 10.47
N GLY A 12 4.16 0.43 10.55
CA GLY A 12 5.42 0.99 11.06
C GLY A 12 5.54 1.03 12.59
N LYS A 13 4.54 0.56 13.34
CA LYS A 13 4.56 0.56 14.80
C LYS A 13 4.92 -0.82 15.37
N GLY A 14 5.98 -0.87 16.18
CA GLY A 14 6.40 -2.06 16.92
C GLY A 14 7.10 -3.12 16.07
N ARG A 15 7.61 -4.16 16.75
CA ARG A 15 8.22 -5.33 16.09
C ARG A 15 7.14 -6.29 15.59
N TRP A 16 7.40 -6.96 14.48
CA TRP A 16 6.48 -7.92 13.87
C TRP A 16 6.59 -9.32 14.49
N ILE A 17 6.35 -9.40 15.80
CA ILE A 17 6.14 -10.67 16.48
C ILE A 17 4.78 -11.25 16.08
N GLU A 18 4.53 -12.53 16.33
CA GLU A 18 3.31 -13.21 15.83
C GLU A 18 2.02 -12.53 16.30
N THR A 19 1.95 -12.07 17.54
CA THR A 19 0.78 -11.32 18.04
C THR A 19 0.56 -10.02 17.26
N ARG A 20 1.64 -9.31 16.90
CA ARG A 20 1.54 -8.09 16.09
C ARG A 20 1.13 -8.38 14.65
N LYS A 21 1.67 -9.42 14.03
CA LYS A 21 1.25 -9.86 12.70
C LYS A 21 -0.24 -10.20 12.68
N GLN A 22 -0.72 -10.91 13.69
CA GLN A 22 -2.14 -11.21 13.83
C GLN A 22 -2.99 -9.95 13.96
N GLN A 23 -2.59 -8.97 14.76
CA GLN A 23 -3.28 -7.67 14.87
C GLN A 23 -3.32 -6.93 13.52
N LEU A 24 -2.20 -6.90 12.79
CA LEU A 24 -2.12 -6.26 11.47
C LEU A 24 -3.09 -6.91 10.47
N LEU A 25 -3.16 -8.24 10.49
CA LEU A 25 -4.06 -9.01 9.65
C LEU A 25 -5.52 -8.76 10.05
N GLU A 26 -5.86 -8.93 11.32
CA GLU A 26 -7.23 -8.79 11.80
C GLU A 26 -7.78 -7.38 11.61
N SER A 27 -6.98 -6.35 11.82
CA SER A 27 -7.38 -4.97 11.63
C SER A 27 -7.81 -4.64 10.21
N ARG A 28 -7.39 -5.44 9.22
CA ARG A 28 -7.75 -5.30 7.82
C ARG A 28 -8.86 -6.26 7.43
N VAL A 29 -8.65 -7.53 7.66
CA VAL A 29 -9.57 -8.60 7.26
C VAL A 29 -10.92 -8.45 7.97
N LYS A 30 -10.94 -8.41 9.31
CA LYS A 30 -12.19 -8.32 10.08
C LYS A 30 -12.92 -6.99 9.84
N THR A 31 -12.19 -5.88 9.71
CA THR A 31 -12.81 -4.58 9.45
C THR A 31 -13.43 -4.53 8.05
N THR A 32 -12.74 -5.05 7.05
CA THR A 32 -13.27 -5.12 5.69
C THR A 32 -14.47 -6.05 5.64
N GLU A 33 -14.38 -7.24 6.24
CA GLU A 33 -15.49 -8.18 6.31
C GLU A 33 -16.73 -7.57 6.98
N ALA A 34 -16.56 -6.92 8.13
CA ALA A 34 -17.64 -6.27 8.84
C ALA A 34 -18.32 -5.18 7.99
N LEU A 35 -17.55 -4.38 7.25
CA LEU A 35 -18.08 -3.38 6.34
C LEU A 35 -18.95 -4.02 5.26
N TYR A 36 -18.44 -5.04 4.56
CA TYR A 36 -19.17 -5.69 3.48
C TYR A 36 -20.40 -6.45 3.98
N GLN A 37 -20.32 -7.14 5.11
CA GLN A 37 -21.46 -7.78 5.76
C GLN A 37 -22.54 -6.77 6.14
N TYR A 38 -22.14 -5.61 6.66
CA TYR A 38 -23.08 -4.52 6.96
C TYR A 38 -23.83 -4.05 5.71
N LEU A 39 -23.09 -3.78 4.63
CA LEU A 39 -23.68 -3.35 3.35
C LEU A 39 -24.65 -4.41 2.81
N ARG A 40 -24.24 -5.68 2.79
CA ARG A 40 -25.08 -6.82 2.37
C ARG A 40 -26.35 -6.94 3.20
N LYS A 41 -26.22 -6.93 4.54
CA LYS A 41 -27.36 -7.03 5.46
C LYS A 41 -28.36 -5.89 5.28
N ARG A 42 -27.89 -4.69 4.98
CA ARG A 42 -28.73 -3.50 4.76
C ARG A 42 -29.18 -3.35 3.31
N LYS A 43 -28.76 -4.23 2.41
CA LYS A 43 -29.02 -4.13 0.96
C LYS A 43 -28.58 -2.77 0.39
N ILE A 44 -27.42 -2.29 0.85
CA ILE A 44 -26.79 -1.05 0.38
C ILE A 44 -25.79 -1.43 -0.70
N PHE A 45 -25.94 -0.83 -1.88
CA PHE A 45 -25.05 -1.03 -3.03
C PHE A 45 -24.46 0.32 -3.45
N PRO A 46 -23.29 0.69 -2.92
CA PRO A 46 -22.59 1.90 -3.36
C PRO A 46 -22.27 1.83 -4.85
N LYS A 47 -22.18 2.98 -5.52
CA LYS A 47 -21.73 3.04 -6.92
C LYS A 47 -20.37 2.39 -7.11
N CYS A 48 -19.49 2.52 -6.10
CA CYS A 48 -18.19 1.87 -6.04
C CYS A 48 -17.70 1.82 -4.60
N ILE A 49 -16.98 0.74 -4.27
CA ILE A 49 -16.18 0.60 -3.04
C ILE A 49 -14.72 0.58 -3.43
N ILE A 50 -13.92 1.57 -3.00
CA ILE A 50 -12.47 1.52 -3.12
C ILE A 50 -11.93 0.84 -1.88
N SER A 51 -11.38 -0.36 -2.03
CA SER A 51 -10.74 -1.12 -0.96
C SER A 51 -9.22 -0.99 -1.06
N GLY A 52 -8.59 -0.58 0.04
CA GLY A 52 -7.13 -0.49 0.11
C GLY A 52 -6.48 -1.88 0.05
N SER A 53 -5.30 -1.92 -0.51
CA SER A 53 -4.29 -2.97 -0.46
C SER A 53 -2.92 -2.31 -0.55
N ALA A 54 -1.86 -3.06 -0.75
CA ALA A 54 -0.52 -2.50 -0.87
C ALA A 54 0.34 -3.27 -1.90
N VAL A 55 1.34 -2.60 -2.47
CA VAL A 55 2.35 -3.25 -3.33
C VAL A 55 3.15 -4.32 -2.60
N GLY A 56 3.05 -4.39 -1.27
CA GLY A 56 3.53 -5.51 -0.46
C GLY A 56 2.93 -6.87 -0.87
N TYR A 57 1.85 -6.87 -1.66
CA TYR A 57 1.30 -8.05 -2.32
C TYR A 57 2.35 -8.79 -3.16
N TYR A 58 3.22 -8.06 -3.85
CA TYR A 58 4.25 -8.64 -4.72
C TYR A 58 5.49 -9.12 -3.96
N GLY A 59 5.61 -8.76 -2.68
CA GLY A 59 6.73 -9.14 -1.84
C GLY A 59 7.89 -8.16 -1.91
N ILE A 60 9.12 -8.70 -1.86
CA ILE A 60 10.37 -7.94 -1.82
C ILE A 60 11.33 -8.40 -2.92
N ASP A 61 12.17 -7.50 -3.40
CA ASP A 61 13.29 -7.81 -4.30
C ASP A 61 14.54 -8.02 -3.44
N ILE A 62 14.81 -9.29 -3.09
CA ILE A 62 15.92 -9.69 -2.21
C ILE A 62 17.27 -9.41 -2.88
N GLU A 63 17.34 -9.54 -4.20
CA GLU A 63 18.59 -9.38 -4.97
C GLU A 63 18.84 -7.92 -5.35
N GLU A 64 17.86 -7.05 -5.16
CA GLU A 64 17.94 -5.62 -5.48
C GLU A 64 18.36 -5.33 -6.93
N GLN A 65 17.98 -6.23 -7.85
CA GLN A 65 18.39 -6.16 -9.26
C GLN A 65 17.42 -5.39 -10.15
N TRP A 66 16.20 -5.14 -9.67
CA TRP A 66 15.14 -4.43 -10.40
C TRP A 66 14.76 -5.06 -11.75
N THR A 67 15.00 -6.34 -11.90
CA THR A 67 14.74 -7.08 -13.14
C THR A 67 13.27 -7.42 -13.31
N LYS A 68 12.52 -7.49 -12.20
CA LYS A 68 11.10 -7.87 -12.21
C LYS A 68 10.20 -6.64 -12.22
N VAL A 69 9.36 -6.54 -13.24
CA VAL A 69 8.24 -5.59 -13.27
C VAL A 69 7.01 -6.32 -12.75
N CYS A 70 6.35 -5.74 -11.74
CA CYS A 70 5.14 -6.30 -11.17
C CYS A 70 3.94 -5.45 -11.63
N ASP A 71 3.19 -5.96 -12.58
CA ASP A 71 1.85 -5.47 -12.91
C ASP A 71 0.79 -6.11 -11.98
N GLU A 72 -0.46 -5.77 -12.18
CA GLU A 72 -1.57 -6.25 -11.34
C GLU A 72 -1.78 -7.76 -11.39
N ASN A 73 -1.27 -8.45 -12.43
CA ASN A 73 -1.34 -9.90 -12.63
C ASN A 73 -0.12 -10.64 -12.03
N ALA A 74 0.90 -9.91 -11.59
CA ALA A 74 2.10 -10.52 -11.04
C ALA A 74 1.79 -11.34 -9.77
N ALA A 75 2.41 -12.50 -9.66
CA ALA A 75 2.18 -13.44 -8.56
C ALA A 75 2.71 -12.88 -7.22
N PRO A 76 2.02 -13.18 -6.10
CA PRO A 76 2.50 -12.87 -4.77
C PRO A 76 3.69 -13.74 -4.38
N GLN A 77 4.43 -13.32 -3.35
CA GLN A 77 5.49 -14.12 -2.72
C GLN A 77 4.99 -14.80 -1.44
N ALA A 78 5.70 -15.85 -1.00
CA ALA A 78 5.41 -16.56 0.25
C ALA A 78 6.03 -15.83 1.46
N ILE A 79 5.64 -14.58 1.70
CA ILE A 79 6.06 -13.78 2.86
C ILE A 79 4.85 -13.13 3.52
N PHE A 80 4.98 -12.80 4.80
CA PHE A 80 3.88 -12.27 5.61
C PHE A 80 3.17 -11.07 4.99
N MET A 81 3.89 -10.08 4.45
CA MET A 81 3.27 -8.89 3.84
C MET A 81 2.43 -9.24 2.63
N SER A 82 2.90 -10.15 1.81
CA SER A 82 2.17 -10.64 0.65
C SER A 82 0.93 -11.43 1.07
N GLU A 83 1.07 -12.32 2.07
CA GLU A 83 -0.05 -13.07 2.64
C GLU A 83 -1.12 -12.14 3.24
N LEU A 84 -0.71 -11.10 3.98
CA LEU A 84 -1.62 -10.11 4.55
C LEU A 84 -2.44 -9.44 3.45
N CYS A 85 -1.79 -8.99 2.36
CA CYS A 85 -2.48 -8.36 1.23
C CYS A 85 -3.43 -9.33 0.54
N GLN A 86 -3.01 -10.58 0.30
CA GLN A 86 -3.84 -11.61 -0.30
C GLN A 86 -5.11 -11.86 0.52
N ARG A 87 -4.97 -12.07 1.83
CA ARG A 87 -6.11 -12.28 2.72
C ARG A 87 -7.03 -11.07 2.78
N TRP A 88 -6.48 -9.87 2.76
CA TRP A 88 -7.26 -8.64 2.74
C TRP A 88 -8.08 -8.53 1.45
N GLU A 89 -7.45 -8.72 0.29
CA GLU A 89 -8.12 -8.71 -1.02
C GLU A 89 -9.15 -9.85 -1.15
N GLN A 90 -8.86 -11.04 -0.59
CA GLN A 90 -9.77 -12.19 -0.62
C GLN A 90 -11.12 -11.93 0.04
N VAL A 91 -11.18 -11.08 1.07
CA VAL A 91 -12.44 -10.70 1.70
C VAL A 91 -13.38 -10.07 0.69
N THR A 92 -12.89 -9.16 -0.14
CA THR A 92 -13.74 -8.44 -1.11
C THR A 92 -14.35 -9.36 -2.15
N ARG A 93 -13.65 -10.45 -2.52
CA ARG A 93 -14.12 -11.45 -3.49
C ARG A 93 -15.29 -12.30 -2.98
N GLN A 94 -15.52 -12.32 -1.66
CA GLN A 94 -16.67 -13.01 -1.07
C GLN A 94 -18.00 -12.25 -1.24
N PHE A 95 -17.94 -11.04 -1.79
CA PHE A 95 -19.06 -10.13 -1.98
C PHE A 95 -19.15 -9.65 -3.43
N PRO A 96 -19.38 -10.57 -4.39
CA PRO A 96 -19.36 -10.24 -5.83
C PRO A 96 -20.50 -9.31 -6.23
N GLU A 97 -21.52 -9.16 -5.39
CA GLU A 97 -22.61 -8.20 -5.62
C GLU A 97 -22.21 -6.74 -5.37
N GLN A 98 -21.04 -6.51 -4.76
CA GLN A 98 -20.52 -5.17 -4.49
C GLN A 98 -19.52 -4.75 -5.58
N ASN A 99 -19.72 -3.59 -6.17
CA ASN A 99 -18.79 -3.02 -7.16
C ASN A 99 -17.51 -2.56 -6.45
N THR A 100 -16.50 -3.44 -6.39
CA THR A 100 -15.26 -3.19 -5.66
C THR A 100 -14.08 -2.91 -6.59
N ILE A 101 -13.30 -1.90 -6.26
CA ILE A 101 -12.00 -1.61 -6.84
C ILE A 101 -10.94 -1.75 -5.76
N ILE A 102 -9.94 -2.60 -5.99
CA ILE A 102 -8.80 -2.77 -5.09
C ILE A 102 -7.68 -1.85 -5.53
N THR A 103 -7.10 -1.10 -4.60
CA THR A 103 -5.95 -0.23 -4.87
C THR A 103 -4.73 -0.71 -4.09
N ARG A 104 -3.72 -1.24 -4.80
CA ARG A 104 -2.42 -1.62 -4.23
C ARG A 104 -1.54 -0.39 -4.17
N LEU A 105 -1.49 0.23 -2.98
CA LEU A 105 -0.77 1.47 -2.74
C LEU A 105 0.72 1.22 -2.55
N GLY A 106 1.56 2.03 -3.18
CA GLY A 106 2.95 2.24 -2.76
C GLY A 106 3.03 2.94 -1.40
N VAL A 107 4.23 3.23 -0.95
CA VAL A 107 4.46 4.03 0.27
C VAL A 107 3.89 5.43 0.06
N VAL A 108 2.80 5.74 0.75
CA VAL A 108 2.15 7.04 0.62
C VAL A 108 2.93 8.11 1.36
N LEU A 109 3.42 9.11 0.62
CA LEU A 109 4.13 10.25 1.17
C LEU A 109 3.16 11.43 1.36
N ALA A 110 3.02 11.88 2.60
CA ALA A 110 2.16 12.99 2.97
C ALA A 110 2.84 13.87 4.02
N GLU A 111 2.68 15.19 3.89
CA GLU A 111 3.09 16.13 4.93
C GLU A 111 2.23 15.94 6.18
N GLY A 112 2.88 15.95 7.34
CA GLY A 112 2.20 15.87 8.63
C GLY A 112 1.64 14.50 9.01
N GLY A 113 1.81 13.45 8.18
CA GLY A 113 1.25 12.14 8.48
C GLY A 113 1.95 10.95 7.83
N GLY A 114 1.47 9.76 8.14
CA GLY A 114 2.00 8.52 7.58
C GLY A 114 3.43 8.19 8.01
N ILE A 115 4.20 7.59 7.09
CA ILE A 115 5.58 7.15 7.34
C ILE A 115 6.61 8.25 7.11
N LEU A 116 6.29 9.27 6.28
CA LEU A 116 7.24 10.30 5.87
C LEU A 116 7.92 11.01 7.06
N PRO A 117 7.21 11.50 8.10
CA PRO A 117 7.86 12.12 9.26
C PRO A 117 8.84 11.19 9.97
N GLN A 118 8.53 9.88 10.04
CA GLN A 118 9.40 8.88 10.66
C GLN A 118 10.67 8.65 9.84
N MET A 119 10.58 8.68 8.52
CA MET A 119 11.72 8.54 7.61
C MET A 119 12.60 9.79 7.60
N LEU A 120 12.00 10.98 7.71
CA LEU A 120 12.74 12.25 7.71
C LEU A 120 13.44 12.55 9.03
N ARG A 121 12.87 12.15 10.18
CA ARG A 121 13.43 12.45 11.50
C ARG A 121 14.90 12.04 11.65
N PRO A 122 15.36 10.84 11.32
CA PRO A 122 16.77 10.48 11.41
C PRO A 122 17.67 11.33 10.49
N ILE A 123 17.16 11.73 9.33
CA ILE A 123 17.88 12.58 8.38
C ILE A 123 18.01 13.99 8.93
N GLN A 124 16.95 14.54 9.55
CA GLN A 124 16.95 15.85 10.19
C GLN A 124 18.03 16.00 11.28
N PHE A 125 18.32 14.89 11.98
CA PHE A 125 19.39 14.84 12.98
C PHE A 125 20.76 14.43 12.43
N ASN A 126 20.93 14.40 11.11
CA ASN A 126 22.16 13.95 10.44
C ASN A 126 22.55 12.49 10.76
N LEU A 127 21.63 11.66 11.22
CA LEU A 127 21.97 10.31 11.70
C LEU A 127 21.99 9.29 10.56
N VAL A 128 20.92 9.15 9.79
CA VAL A 128 20.79 8.06 8.82
C VAL A 128 20.89 8.57 7.40
N ASN A 129 21.91 8.10 6.68
CA ASN A 129 22.10 8.34 5.25
C ASN A 129 21.41 7.24 4.42
N LYS A 130 21.73 5.96 4.70
CA LYS A 130 21.12 4.82 4.02
C LYS A 130 20.91 3.64 4.96
N ILE A 131 19.98 2.78 4.59
CA ILE A 131 19.67 1.54 5.29
C ILE A 131 20.16 0.37 4.44
N GLY A 132 20.98 -0.52 5.01
CA GLY A 132 21.58 -1.64 4.29
C GLY A 132 22.40 -1.18 3.08
N SER A 133 22.15 -1.78 1.93
CA SER A 133 22.77 -1.38 0.66
C SER A 133 22.25 -0.04 0.16
N GLY A 134 21.04 0.34 0.54
CA GLY A 134 20.31 1.49 0.01
C GLY A 134 19.78 1.28 -1.41
N ARG A 135 20.03 0.11 -2.04
CA ARG A 135 19.59 -0.22 -3.41
C ARG A 135 18.18 -0.77 -3.47
N GLN A 136 17.61 -1.16 -2.32
CA GLN A 136 16.25 -1.70 -2.28
C GLN A 136 15.24 -0.73 -2.91
N PRO A 137 14.27 -1.26 -3.70
CA PRO A 137 13.22 -0.47 -4.32
C PRO A 137 12.45 0.34 -3.29
N PHE A 138 12.26 1.61 -3.58
CA PHE A 138 11.39 2.50 -2.81
C PHE A 138 10.19 2.87 -3.67
N VAL A 139 9.17 2.03 -3.61
CA VAL A 139 7.94 2.19 -4.37
C VAL A 139 7.02 3.13 -3.59
N TRP A 140 6.81 4.32 -4.10
CA TRP A 140 6.11 5.40 -3.41
C TRP A 140 5.02 6.04 -4.28
N ILE A 141 4.17 6.83 -3.64
CA ILE A 141 3.19 7.71 -4.29
C ILE A 141 2.92 8.93 -3.41
N HIS A 142 2.70 10.09 -4.01
CA HIS A 142 2.30 11.28 -3.28
C HIS A 142 0.81 11.23 -2.91
N ILE A 143 0.45 11.72 -1.73
CA ILE A 143 -0.95 11.70 -1.25
C ILE A 143 -1.93 12.37 -2.21
N GLN A 144 -1.53 13.46 -2.87
CA GLN A 144 -2.38 14.13 -3.84
C GLN A 144 -2.70 13.25 -5.06
N ASP A 145 -1.74 12.42 -5.47
CA ASP A 145 -1.95 11.51 -6.60
C ASP A 145 -2.80 10.31 -6.20
N VAL A 146 -2.71 9.84 -4.94
CA VAL A 146 -3.67 8.86 -4.39
C VAL A 146 -5.09 9.42 -4.47
N ILE A 147 -5.31 10.65 -3.99
CA ILE A 147 -6.63 11.29 -4.00
C ILE A 147 -7.15 11.45 -5.43
N ARG A 148 -6.33 11.98 -6.35
CA ARG A 148 -6.68 12.15 -7.77
C ARG A 148 -7.04 10.82 -8.44
N SER A 149 -6.24 9.78 -8.17
CA SER A 149 -6.48 8.44 -8.72
C SER A 149 -7.80 7.86 -8.20
N MET A 150 -8.08 7.96 -6.90
CA MET A 150 -9.34 7.50 -6.33
C MET A 150 -10.55 8.24 -6.92
N LEU A 151 -10.46 9.56 -7.07
CA LEU A 151 -11.50 10.36 -7.72
C LEU A 151 -11.73 9.96 -9.20
N LEU A 152 -10.64 9.65 -9.92
CA LEU A 152 -10.72 9.17 -11.31
C LEU A 152 -11.41 7.81 -11.36
N LEU A 153 -11.02 6.88 -10.48
CA LEU A 153 -11.62 5.54 -10.41
C LEU A 153 -13.13 5.61 -10.07
N MET A 154 -13.52 6.49 -9.16
CA MET A 154 -14.93 6.74 -8.87
C MET A 154 -15.71 7.23 -10.10
N LYS A 155 -15.15 8.20 -10.85
CA LYS A 155 -15.77 8.70 -12.08
C LYS A 155 -15.85 7.63 -13.17
N GLN A 156 -14.84 6.76 -13.26
CA GLN A 156 -14.87 5.64 -14.21
C GLN A 156 -15.91 4.59 -13.82
N ALA A 157 -16.04 4.28 -12.53
CA ALA A 157 -17.07 3.36 -12.04
C ALA A 157 -18.49 3.84 -12.37
N GLU A 158 -18.75 5.17 -12.36
CA GLU A 158 -20.03 5.71 -12.80
C GLU A 158 -20.32 5.47 -14.29
N LYS A 159 -19.30 5.64 -15.12
CA LYS A 159 -19.43 5.44 -16.58
C LYS A 159 -19.58 3.96 -16.96
N LYS A 160 -18.97 3.06 -16.17
CA LYS A 160 -18.99 1.61 -16.40
C LYS A 160 -20.36 0.95 -16.17
N HIS A 161 -21.26 1.55 -15.41
CA HIS A 161 -22.67 1.13 -15.45
C HIS A 161 -23.27 1.15 -16.85
N VAL A 162 -22.55 1.74 -17.82
CA VAL A 162 -22.94 1.82 -19.24
C VAL A 162 -22.11 0.91 -20.16
N LEU A 163 -20.90 0.49 -19.80
CA LEU A 163 -19.93 -0.02 -20.79
C LEU A 163 -19.20 -1.34 -20.46
N LEU A 164 -19.33 -1.92 -19.29
CA LEU A 164 -18.71 -3.21 -19.01
C LEU A 164 -19.75 -4.20 -18.52
N GLU A 165 -19.96 -5.26 -19.32
CA GLU A 165 -20.51 -6.49 -18.80
C GLU A 165 -19.76 -6.82 -17.49
N PRO A 166 -20.47 -6.98 -16.36
CA PRO A 166 -19.81 -7.42 -15.15
C PRO A 166 -19.22 -8.78 -15.44
N THR A 167 -17.90 -8.87 -15.52
CA THR A 167 -17.27 -10.18 -15.29
C THR A 167 -17.55 -10.48 -13.82
N PRO A 168 -18.34 -11.50 -13.49
CA PRO A 168 -19.05 -11.58 -12.21
C PRO A 168 -18.18 -11.90 -10.99
N ILE A 169 -16.85 -11.87 -11.06
CA ILE A 169 -16.05 -12.65 -10.10
C ILE A 169 -14.82 -11.94 -9.53
N ASP A 170 -14.23 -10.97 -10.21
CA ASP A 170 -13.00 -10.35 -9.69
C ASP A 170 -13.09 -8.84 -9.58
N PRO A 171 -12.78 -8.26 -8.41
CA PRO A 171 -12.67 -6.81 -8.28
C PRO A 171 -11.56 -6.28 -9.18
N HIS A 172 -11.77 -5.11 -9.77
CA HIS A 172 -10.72 -4.45 -10.54
C HIS A 172 -9.56 -4.05 -9.62
N ILE A 173 -8.34 -4.37 -10.02
CA ILE A 173 -7.13 -4.09 -9.24
C ILE A 173 -6.32 -3.02 -9.96
N PHE A 174 -5.79 -2.05 -9.20
CA PHE A 174 -4.91 -1.00 -9.73
C PHE A 174 -3.72 -0.79 -8.80
N ASN A 175 -2.53 -0.76 -9.37
CA ASN A 175 -1.33 -0.30 -8.68
C ASN A 175 -1.31 1.23 -8.66
N LEU A 176 -1.31 1.81 -7.46
CA LEU A 176 -1.17 3.25 -7.29
C LEU A 176 0.24 3.57 -6.80
N VAL A 177 1.12 3.86 -7.76
CA VAL A 177 2.54 4.11 -7.53
C VAL A 177 3.02 5.27 -8.41
N ALA A 178 4.05 5.98 -7.98
CA ALA A 178 4.73 6.96 -8.81
C ALA A 178 5.46 6.24 -9.97
N PRO A 179 5.49 6.83 -11.17
CA PRO A 179 6.13 6.20 -12.33
C PRO A 179 7.66 6.13 -12.21
N GLU A 180 8.25 6.97 -11.37
CA GLU A 180 9.71 6.98 -11.17
C GLU A 180 10.19 5.81 -10.34
N LYS A 181 11.18 5.10 -10.87
CA LYS A 181 11.94 4.10 -10.12
C LYS A 181 12.91 4.81 -9.18
N SER A 182 12.79 4.59 -7.89
CA SER A 182 13.71 5.15 -6.90
C SER A 182 14.17 4.10 -5.89
N THR A 183 15.34 4.33 -5.30
CA THR A 183 15.88 3.50 -4.22
C THR A 183 15.74 4.20 -2.88
N GLN A 184 15.90 3.44 -1.80
CA GLN A 184 15.94 4.02 -0.46
C GLN A 184 17.07 5.05 -0.30
N ALA A 185 18.25 4.78 -0.89
CA ALA A 185 19.37 5.73 -0.85
C ALA A 185 19.07 7.02 -1.63
N GLN A 186 18.43 6.93 -2.80
CA GLN A 186 18.01 8.10 -3.56
C GLN A 186 17.00 8.95 -2.79
N PHE A 187 16.00 8.31 -2.17
CA PHE A 187 15.07 9.01 -1.28
C PHE A 187 15.82 9.75 -0.17
N ALA A 188 16.73 9.07 0.54
CA ALA A 188 17.49 9.66 1.64
C ALA A 188 18.36 10.84 1.17
N GLN A 189 19.01 10.73 0.01
CA GLN A 189 19.83 11.81 -0.58
C GLN A 189 18.98 13.03 -0.94
N ILE A 190 17.84 12.82 -1.59
CA ILE A 190 16.90 13.91 -1.95
C ILE A 190 16.39 14.59 -0.68
N ALA A 191 15.95 13.81 0.31
CA ALA A 191 15.48 14.35 1.58
C ALA A 191 16.56 15.13 2.31
N ALA A 192 17.81 14.61 2.37
CA ALA A 192 18.93 15.30 2.99
C ALA A 192 19.23 16.63 2.31
N ARG A 193 19.21 16.67 0.98
CA ARG A 193 19.42 17.89 0.18
C ARG A 193 18.34 18.93 0.48
N GLN A 194 17.07 18.53 0.47
CA GLN A 194 15.93 19.41 0.73
C GLN A 194 15.94 19.98 2.16
N LEU A 195 16.41 19.18 3.12
CA LEU A 195 16.52 19.59 4.52
C LEU A 195 17.84 20.34 4.83
N ALA A 196 18.72 20.55 3.85
CA ALA A 196 20.06 21.08 4.04
C ALA A 196 20.87 20.32 5.12
N LYS A 197 20.76 18.97 5.12
CA LYS A 197 21.41 18.06 6.06
C LYS A 197 22.49 17.22 5.39
N LYS A 198 23.45 16.74 6.18
CA LYS A 198 24.56 15.89 5.75
C LYS A 198 24.61 14.63 6.64
N PRO A 199 23.66 13.71 6.50
CA PRO A 199 23.66 12.48 7.31
C PRO A 199 24.90 11.64 6.96
N TRP A 200 25.53 11.06 7.98
CA TRP A 200 26.81 10.36 7.82
C TRP A 200 26.73 8.87 8.14
N LEU A 201 25.73 8.43 8.93
CA LEU A 201 25.62 7.07 9.40
C LEU A 201 24.90 6.17 8.36
N ASN A 202 25.55 5.09 7.97
CA ASN A 202 24.93 4.01 7.22
C ASN A 202 24.47 2.93 8.22
N VAL A 203 23.17 2.67 8.30
CA VAL A 203 22.62 1.70 9.24
C VAL A 203 22.59 0.31 8.59
N PRO A 204 23.24 -0.71 9.17
CA PRO A 204 23.18 -2.07 8.65
C PRO A 204 21.74 -2.59 8.59
N ALA A 205 21.42 -3.36 7.55
CA ALA A 205 20.07 -3.94 7.37
C ALA A 205 19.63 -4.80 8.55
N ILE A 206 20.57 -5.41 9.28
CA ILE A 206 20.28 -6.28 10.42
C ILE A 206 19.53 -5.55 11.55
N VAL A 207 19.69 -4.23 11.66
CA VAL A 207 18.97 -3.41 12.66
C VAL A 207 17.46 -3.36 12.36
N PHE A 208 17.08 -3.59 11.11
CA PHE A 208 15.69 -3.60 10.63
C PHE A 208 15.19 -5.00 10.26
N LYS A 209 15.99 -6.06 10.52
CA LYS A 209 15.47 -7.43 10.43
C LYS A 209 14.45 -7.62 11.57
N ILE A 210 13.21 -7.53 11.16
CA ILE A 210 12.00 -7.74 11.95
C ILE A 210 11.56 -9.19 11.74
#